data_16a45327c79bafe25808fb4bde9aee4a
#
_entry.id   16a45327c79bafe25808fb4bde9aee4a
#
_cell.length_a   1.000
_cell.length_b   1.000
_cell.length_c   1.000
_cell.angle_alpha   90.00
_cell.angle_beta   90.00
_cell.angle_gamma   90.00
#
_symmetry.space_group_name_H-M   'P 1'
#
loop_
_entity.id
_entity.type
_entity.pdbx_description
1 polymer ?
#
loop_
_entity_poly.entity_id
_entity_poly.type
_entity_poly.pdbx_seq_one_letter_code
_entity_poly.pdbx_strand_id
1 'polypeptide(L)'
;SFVRENGGLDKVIAEDAANLSGGQKQRLALAVNLTAERDIYILDEATSNIDIESEEIIMKAVAALAKEKAVILISHRLANVVPAEKIYAMESGGVAECGTHAALMASGGGYAKLYAAQKALEEGYREDEE
;
A
#
# COMPACT_ATOMS: atom_id res chain seq x y z
N SER A 1 6.48 4.87 -19.39
CA SER A 1 6.27 3.86 -18.31
C SER A 1 7.58 3.17 -18.02
N PHE A 2 7.87 2.88 -16.75
CA PHE A 2 9.14 2.27 -16.27
C PHE A 2 9.64 1.10 -17.14
N VAL A 3 8.75 0.17 -17.50
CA VAL A 3 9.12 -1.00 -18.32
C VAL A 3 9.60 -0.55 -19.71
N ARG A 4 8.89 0.36 -20.38
CA ARG A 4 9.25 0.83 -21.74
C ARG A 4 10.53 1.63 -21.76
N GLU A 5 10.77 2.47 -20.76
CA GLU A 5 11.95 3.34 -20.64
C GLU A 5 13.23 2.56 -20.31
N ASN A 6 13.07 1.35 -19.77
CA ASN A 6 14.17 0.51 -19.30
C ASN A 6 14.41 -0.75 -20.14
N GLY A 7 14.07 -0.75 -21.42
CA GLY A 7 14.37 -1.86 -22.35
C GLY A 7 13.22 -2.86 -22.52
N GLY A 8 12.01 -2.54 -22.03
CA GLY A 8 10.83 -3.38 -22.21
C GLY A 8 10.84 -4.65 -21.38
N LEU A 9 10.05 -5.63 -21.81
CA LEU A 9 9.95 -6.94 -21.15
C LEU A 9 11.18 -7.83 -21.38
N ASP A 10 12.00 -7.50 -22.37
CA ASP A 10 13.22 -8.25 -22.71
C ASP A 10 14.45 -7.79 -21.92
N LYS A 11 14.29 -6.82 -21.00
CA LYS A 11 15.40 -6.36 -20.15
C LYS A 11 15.94 -7.50 -19.32
N VAL A 12 17.24 -7.75 -19.45
CA VAL A 12 17.95 -8.70 -18.59
C VAL A 12 18.05 -8.15 -17.17
N ILE A 13 17.53 -8.90 -16.22
CA ILE A 13 17.68 -8.61 -14.80
C ILE A 13 18.93 -9.35 -14.31
N ALA A 14 19.88 -8.60 -13.74
CA ALA A 14 21.09 -9.17 -13.17
C ALA A 14 20.78 -10.03 -11.94
N GLU A 15 21.73 -10.86 -11.54
CA GLU A 15 21.64 -11.64 -10.32
C GLU A 15 21.29 -10.74 -9.13
N ASP A 16 20.39 -11.17 -8.27
CA ASP A 16 19.81 -10.40 -7.16
C ASP A 16 19.19 -9.04 -7.57
N ALA A 17 18.85 -8.90 -8.85
CA ALA A 17 18.35 -7.66 -9.43
C ALA A 17 19.27 -6.44 -9.14
N ALA A 18 20.59 -6.64 -9.13
CA ALA A 18 21.59 -5.63 -8.79
C ALA A 18 21.52 -4.38 -9.69
N ASN A 19 20.96 -4.50 -10.90
CA ASN A 19 20.76 -3.40 -11.85
C ASN A 19 19.41 -2.66 -11.67
N LEU A 20 18.68 -2.93 -10.58
CA LEU A 20 17.42 -2.25 -10.24
C LEU A 20 17.55 -1.50 -8.92
N SER A 21 16.90 -0.33 -8.83
CA SER A 21 16.74 0.36 -7.53
C SER A 21 15.81 -0.43 -6.60
N GLY A 22 15.85 -0.13 -5.29
CA GLY A 22 15.00 -0.78 -4.29
C GLY A 22 13.51 -0.69 -4.65
N GLY A 23 13.02 0.50 -5.01
CA GLY A 23 11.64 0.71 -5.44
C GLY A 23 11.29 -0.01 -6.75
N GLN A 24 12.24 -0.14 -7.68
CA GLN A 24 12.05 -0.92 -8.91
C GLN A 24 11.92 -2.41 -8.63
N LYS A 25 12.77 -2.95 -7.73
CA LYS A 25 12.68 -4.34 -7.26
C LYS A 25 11.33 -4.62 -6.63
N GLN A 26 10.88 -3.74 -5.75
CA GLN A 26 9.60 -3.89 -5.04
C GLN A 26 8.42 -3.85 -6.01
N ARG A 27 8.39 -2.90 -6.96
CA ARG A 27 7.34 -2.84 -8.00
C ARG A 27 7.31 -4.09 -8.86
N LEU A 28 8.47 -4.62 -9.26
CA LEU A 28 8.55 -5.83 -10.06
C LEU A 28 8.05 -7.05 -9.26
N ALA A 29 8.50 -7.23 -8.02
CA ALA A 29 8.05 -8.30 -7.15
C ALA A 29 6.54 -8.25 -6.93
N LEU A 30 5.98 -7.05 -6.71
CA LEU A 30 4.55 -6.85 -6.56
C LEU A 30 3.78 -7.20 -7.84
N ALA A 31 4.26 -6.75 -9.02
CA ALA A 31 3.65 -7.08 -10.31
C ALA A 31 3.59 -8.59 -10.53
N VAL A 32 4.68 -9.31 -10.28
CA VAL A 32 4.74 -10.78 -10.39
C VAL A 32 3.74 -11.44 -9.43
N ASN A 33 3.64 -10.97 -8.19
CA ASN A 33 2.69 -11.53 -7.23
C ASN A 33 1.23 -11.24 -7.60
N LEU A 34 0.93 -10.04 -8.10
CA LEU A 34 -0.44 -9.68 -8.51
C LEU A 34 -0.92 -10.41 -9.77
N THR A 35 0.01 -10.85 -10.63
CA THR A 35 -0.34 -11.66 -11.82
C THR A 35 -0.47 -13.15 -11.52
N ALA A 36 -0.04 -13.62 -10.36
CA ALA A 36 -0.22 -15.00 -9.95
C ALA A 36 -1.69 -15.26 -9.57
N GLU A 37 -2.28 -16.33 -10.09
CA GLU A 37 -3.63 -16.75 -9.69
C GLU A 37 -3.62 -17.35 -8.27
N ARG A 38 -4.08 -16.58 -7.32
CA ARG A 38 -4.19 -16.94 -5.91
C ARG A 38 -5.60 -16.62 -5.40
N ASP A 39 -6.03 -17.30 -4.36
CA ASP A 39 -7.29 -17.00 -3.68
C ASP A 39 -7.13 -15.94 -2.58
N ILE A 40 -5.95 -15.87 -1.99
CA ILE A 40 -5.61 -14.95 -0.90
C ILE A 40 -4.28 -14.25 -1.22
N TYR A 41 -4.26 -12.93 -1.07
CA TYR A 41 -3.07 -12.09 -1.19
C TYR A 41 -2.81 -11.40 0.16
N ILE A 42 -1.57 -11.46 0.62
CA ILE A 42 -1.11 -10.73 1.80
C ILE A 42 -0.06 -9.74 1.34
N LEU A 43 -0.34 -8.46 1.51
CA LEU A 43 0.51 -7.34 1.13
C LEU A 43 1.00 -6.66 2.41
N ASP A 44 2.21 -7.03 2.84
CA ASP A 44 2.83 -6.49 4.05
C ASP A 44 3.78 -5.36 3.65
N GLU A 45 3.39 -4.12 3.96
CA GLU A 45 4.11 -2.87 3.62
C GLU A 45 4.60 -2.82 2.16
N ALA A 46 3.84 -3.41 1.25
CA ALA A 46 4.27 -3.65 -0.13
C ALA A 46 4.54 -2.35 -0.95
N THR A 47 4.15 -1.19 -0.44
CA THR A 47 4.35 0.11 -1.07
C THR A 47 5.25 1.07 -0.30
N SER A 48 5.90 0.64 0.79
CA SER A 48 6.65 1.49 1.72
C SER A 48 7.80 2.29 1.07
N ASN A 49 8.44 1.76 0.02
CA ASN A 49 9.57 2.38 -0.68
C ASN A 49 9.22 2.80 -2.12
N ILE A 50 7.95 3.02 -2.40
CA ILE A 50 7.43 3.38 -3.72
C ILE A 50 7.02 4.85 -3.71
N ASP A 51 7.29 5.56 -4.80
CA ASP A 51 6.84 6.94 -5.00
C ASP A 51 5.30 7.02 -5.04
N ILE A 52 4.75 8.17 -4.66
CA ILE A 52 3.30 8.39 -4.48
C ILE A 52 2.52 8.06 -5.75
N GLU A 53 3.01 8.48 -6.92
CA GLU A 53 2.34 8.27 -8.20
C GLU A 53 2.26 6.76 -8.54
N SER A 54 3.36 6.05 -8.35
CA SER A 54 3.41 4.59 -8.54
C SER A 54 2.55 3.85 -7.52
N GLU A 55 2.51 4.32 -6.27
CA GLU A 55 1.69 3.74 -5.22
C GLU A 55 0.19 3.83 -5.56
N GLU A 56 -0.28 4.97 -6.04
CA GLU A 56 -1.68 5.12 -6.46
C GLU A 56 -2.07 4.11 -7.55
N ILE A 57 -1.20 3.88 -8.53
CA ILE A 57 -1.43 2.90 -9.60
C ILE A 57 -1.54 1.49 -9.02
N ILE A 58 -0.64 1.14 -8.10
CA ILE A 58 -0.63 -0.15 -7.41
C ILE A 58 -1.90 -0.33 -6.58
N MET A 59 -2.28 0.66 -5.79
CA MET A 59 -3.46 0.58 -4.94
C MET A 59 -4.76 0.46 -5.76
N LYS A 60 -4.83 1.06 -6.96
CA LYS A 60 -5.94 0.83 -7.90
C LYS A 60 -5.99 -0.62 -8.37
N ALA A 61 -4.83 -1.24 -8.68
CA ALA A 61 -4.76 -2.64 -9.05
C ALA A 61 -5.15 -3.57 -7.89
N VAL A 62 -4.69 -3.28 -6.68
CA VAL A 62 -5.06 -4.00 -5.46
C VAL A 62 -6.57 -3.91 -5.19
N ALA A 63 -7.16 -2.73 -5.33
CA ALA A 63 -8.60 -2.54 -5.16
C ALA A 63 -9.43 -3.30 -6.22
N ALA A 64 -8.93 -3.40 -7.45
CA ALA A 64 -9.58 -4.21 -8.49
C ALA A 64 -9.50 -5.71 -8.14
N LEU A 65 -8.35 -6.19 -7.68
CA LEU A 65 -8.14 -7.57 -7.25
C LEU A 65 -9.04 -7.95 -6.06
N ALA A 66 -9.19 -7.04 -5.10
CA ALA A 66 -9.99 -7.24 -3.89
C ALA A 66 -11.50 -7.44 -4.18
N LYS A 67 -11.97 -7.13 -5.39
CA LYS A 67 -13.36 -7.43 -5.80
C LYS A 67 -13.61 -8.91 -6.06
N GLU A 68 -12.58 -9.66 -6.34
CA GLU A 68 -12.66 -11.06 -6.76
C GLU A 68 -11.91 -12.01 -5.83
N LYS A 69 -10.96 -11.48 -5.07
CA LYS A 69 -10.03 -12.25 -4.23
C LYS A 69 -9.98 -11.69 -2.81
N ALA A 70 -9.61 -12.53 -1.86
CA ALA A 70 -9.32 -12.06 -0.51
C ALA A 70 -7.97 -11.33 -0.48
N VAL A 71 -7.97 -10.08 -0.05
CA VAL A 71 -6.75 -9.26 0.09
C VAL A 71 -6.60 -8.80 1.52
N ILE A 72 -5.46 -9.09 2.13
CA ILE A 72 -5.04 -8.58 3.43
C ILE A 72 -3.93 -7.55 3.16
N LEU A 73 -4.18 -6.31 3.52
CA LEU A 73 -3.22 -5.22 3.37
C LEU A 73 -2.74 -4.78 4.75
N ILE A 74 -1.43 -4.82 4.97
CA ILE A 74 -0.77 -4.25 6.14
C ILE A 74 -0.04 -2.99 5.67
N SER A 75 -0.40 -1.85 6.24
CA SER A 75 0.17 -0.55 5.87
C SER A 75 0.23 0.38 7.07
N HIS A 76 1.34 1.13 7.16
CA HIS A 76 1.46 2.26 8.06
C HIS A 76 0.92 3.56 7.42
N ARG A 77 0.65 3.58 6.11
CA ARG A 77 -0.01 4.70 5.40
C ARG A 77 -1.52 4.50 5.45
N LEU A 78 -2.17 5.24 6.32
CA LEU A 78 -3.61 5.06 6.59
C LEU A 78 -4.49 5.41 5.39
N ALA A 79 -4.05 6.27 4.49
CA ALA A 79 -4.75 6.55 3.23
C ALA A 79 -5.02 5.27 2.40
N ASN A 80 -4.11 4.30 2.46
CA ASN A 80 -4.23 3.04 1.72
C ASN A 80 -5.29 2.10 2.29
N VAL A 81 -5.62 2.21 3.58
CA VAL A 81 -6.60 1.34 4.23
C VAL A 81 -8.00 1.93 4.26
N VAL A 82 -8.17 3.22 3.96
CA VAL A 82 -9.49 3.90 3.93
C VAL A 82 -10.52 3.15 3.06
N PRO A 83 -10.20 2.67 1.84
CA PRO A 83 -11.17 1.98 1.01
C PRO A 83 -11.42 0.52 1.39
N ALA A 84 -10.76 -0.01 2.42
CA ALA A 84 -10.94 -1.41 2.84
C ALA A 84 -12.34 -1.64 3.41
N GLU A 85 -12.92 -2.79 3.09
CA GLU A 85 -14.22 -3.20 3.65
C GLU A 85 -14.17 -3.37 5.17
N LYS A 86 -13.02 -3.79 5.70
CA LYS A 86 -12.80 -4.00 7.12
C LYS A 86 -11.37 -3.66 7.51
N ILE A 87 -11.22 -2.85 8.54
CA ILE A 87 -9.96 -2.43 9.11
C ILE A 87 -9.83 -3.06 10.49
N TYR A 88 -8.66 -3.59 10.79
CA TYR A 88 -8.26 -4.08 12.11
C TYR A 88 -7.12 -3.19 12.61
N ALA A 89 -7.40 -2.35 13.60
CA ALA A 89 -6.38 -1.55 14.27
C ALA A 89 -5.74 -2.39 15.37
N MET A 90 -4.42 -2.57 15.26
CA MET A 90 -3.64 -3.42 16.17
C MET A 90 -2.97 -2.56 17.24
N GLU A 91 -3.02 -3.01 18.48
CA GLU A 91 -2.31 -2.41 19.61
C GLU A 91 -1.81 -3.48 20.56
N SER A 92 -0.56 -3.36 21.00
CA SER A 92 0.05 -4.29 21.96
C SER A 92 -0.09 -5.78 21.58
N GLY A 93 -0.02 -6.09 20.29
CA GLY A 93 -0.09 -7.47 19.78
C GLY A 93 -1.52 -8.04 19.65
N GLY A 94 -2.56 -7.22 19.90
CA GLY A 94 -3.95 -7.61 19.77
C GLY A 94 -4.76 -6.68 18.86
N VAL A 95 -5.98 -7.10 18.50
CA VAL A 95 -6.92 -6.24 17.79
C VAL A 95 -7.61 -5.34 18.82
N ALA A 96 -7.30 -4.03 18.76
CA ALA A 96 -7.91 -3.03 19.63
C ALA A 96 -9.26 -2.54 19.10
N GLU A 97 -9.34 -2.29 17.80
CA GLU A 97 -10.54 -1.80 17.13
C GLU A 97 -10.73 -2.51 15.80
N CYS A 98 -11.97 -2.63 15.36
CA CYS A 98 -12.28 -3.24 14.07
C CYS A 98 -13.55 -2.66 13.48
N GLY A 99 -13.55 -2.34 12.19
CA GLY A 99 -14.69 -1.77 11.49
C GLY A 99 -14.35 -1.18 10.13
N THR A 100 -15.26 -0.45 9.53
CA THR A 100 -14.99 0.39 8.36
C THR A 100 -14.29 1.68 8.78
N HIS A 101 -13.63 2.36 7.85
CA HIS A 101 -13.04 3.68 8.12
C HIS A 101 -14.05 4.64 8.78
N ALA A 102 -15.26 4.76 8.21
CA ALA A 102 -16.28 5.65 8.73
C ALA A 102 -16.69 5.32 10.16
N ALA A 103 -16.87 4.03 10.48
CA ALA A 103 -17.24 3.58 11.83
C ALA A 103 -16.13 3.87 12.84
N LEU A 104 -14.87 3.59 12.47
CA LEU A 104 -13.72 3.83 13.34
C LEU A 104 -13.45 5.32 13.57
N MET A 105 -13.66 6.17 12.56
CA MET A 105 -13.58 7.62 12.74
C MET A 105 -14.68 8.14 13.65
N ALA A 106 -15.90 7.65 13.50
CA ALA A 106 -17.03 8.05 14.35
C ALA A 106 -16.85 7.63 15.81
N SER A 107 -16.16 6.52 16.08
CA SER A 107 -15.87 6.08 17.47
C SER A 107 -14.89 6.98 18.21
N GLY A 108 -14.07 7.74 17.50
CA GLY A 108 -13.06 8.63 18.10
C GLY A 108 -11.93 7.89 18.84
N GLY A 109 -11.74 6.61 18.58
CA GLY A 109 -10.79 5.74 19.26
C GLY A 109 -9.33 5.93 18.78
N GLY A 110 -8.51 4.91 19.02
CA GLY A 110 -7.07 4.92 18.65
C GLY A 110 -6.84 5.11 17.15
N TYR A 111 -7.64 4.42 16.34
CA TYR A 111 -7.57 4.56 14.88
C TYR A 111 -7.83 6.01 14.42
N ALA A 112 -8.90 6.65 14.93
CA ALA A 112 -9.24 8.02 14.54
C ALA A 112 -8.14 9.02 14.92
N LYS A 113 -7.54 8.86 16.11
CA LYS A 113 -6.42 9.69 16.57
C LYS A 113 -5.19 9.51 15.70
N LEU A 114 -4.85 8.26 15.36
CA LEU A 114 -3.71 7.95 14.49
C LEU A 114 -3.91 8.54 13.07
N TYR A 115 -5.12 8.40 12.53
CA TYR A 115 -5.47 8.96 11.22
C TYR A 115 -5.35 10.49 11.20
N ALA A 116 -5.88 11.16 12.21
CA ALA A 116 -5.80 12.62 12.32
C ALA A 116 -4.34 13.10 12.47
N ALA A 117 -3.52 12.40 13.26
CA ALA A 117 -2.12 12.73 13.42
C ALA A 117 -1.32 12.56 12.10
N GLN A 118 -1.55 11.46 11.37
CA GLN A 118 -0.88 11.25 10.09
C GLN A 118 -1.29 12.30 9.06
N LYS A 119 -2.58 12.60 8.97
CA LYS A 119 -3.09 13.62 8.05
C LYS A 119 -2.50 15.00 8.33
N ALA A 120 -2.40 15.39 9.59
CA ALA A 120 -1.79 16.67 9.98
C ALA A 120 -0.32 16.76 9.58
N LEU A 121 0.44 15.65 9.69
CA LEU A 121 1.82 15.60 9.22
C LEU A 121 1.92 15.75 7.70
N GLU A 122 1.05 15.06 6.94
CA GLU A 122 1.03 15.15 5.47
C GLU A 122 0.64 16.55 4.97
N GLU A 123 -0.26 17.23 5.65
CA GLU A 123 -0.67 18.60 5.34
C GLU A 123 0.45 19.61 5.68
N GLY A 124 1.13 19.46 6.82
CA GLY A 124 2.25 20.33 7.21
C GLY A 124 3.43 20.27 6.23
N TYR A 125 3.76 19.10 5.70
CA TYR A 125 4.82 18.97 4.69
C TYR A 125 4.49 19.66 3.35
N ARG A 126 3.21 19.80 2.99
CA ARG A 126 2.80 20.48 1.75
C ARG A 126 2.88 22.01 1.86
N GLU A 127 2.68 22.57 3.05
CA GLU A 127 2.78 24.02 3.28
C GLU A 127 4.24 24.51 3.29
N ASP A 128 5.20 23.64 3.59
CA ASP A 128 6.63 23.97 3.59
C ASP A 128 7.28 23.91 2.19
N GLU A 129 6.58 23.36 1.17
CA GLU A 129 7.07 23.26 -0.22
C GLU A 129 6.53 24.36 -1.16
N GLU A 130 5.63 25.26 -0.70
CA GLU A 130 5.14 26.44 -1.42
C GLU A 130 5.88 27.73 -0.98
#